data_68ab72bb81fd1ea42652ad901dd727f3
#
_entry.id   68ab72bb81fd1ea42652ad901dd727f3
#
_cell.length_a   1.000
_cell.length_b   1.000
_cell.length_c   1.000
_cell.angle_alpha   90.00
_cell.angle_beta   90.00
_cell.angle_gamma   90.00
#
_symmetry.space_group_name_H-M   'P 1'
#
loop_
_entity.id
_entity.type
_entity.pdbx_description
1 polymer ?
#
loop_
_entity_poly.entity_id
_entity_poly.type
_entity_poly.pdbx_seq_one_letter_code
_entity_poly.pdbx_strand_id
1 'polypeptide(L)'
;QMCIRDRSASHNKNEIILDFFAGSGTSGHSVIELNRKDAGSRKYILVEQGEYAQNVTLSRLRKVIFSSNWKDGKAMDSTTGSSHILKVMKIESYEDVLNSLRFEQQKEIKDLFDTVNESVANEYLIKYMLETESKGSLLSTDNFKKPFNYEMDIATDSAGATERKNIDLVETFNYLIGLHVKSIESNIERGYVRVEGMLPTGERTLILWRDCDKIGYEELNKYANRFDLYAKENTFDVIYINGDHNLPTAFTVDEEDGEIVRSLKIRQIEPEFLNLMFAEEV
;
A
#
# COMPACT_ATOMS: atom_id res chain seq x y z
N GLN A 1 15.79 -22.10 18.97
CA GLN A 1 15.01 -21.96 20.23
C GLN A 1 15.67 -21.04 21.26
N MET A 2 16.92 -20.60 21.06
CA MET A 2 17.68 -19.88 22.10
C MET A 2 17.42 -18.36 22.18
N CYS A 3 17.07 -17.69 21.09
CA CYS A 3 17.03 -16.22 21.10
C CYS A 3 15.78 -15.55 21.71
N ILE A 4 14.68 -16.27 21.86
CA ILE A 4 13.43 -15.67 22.36
C ILE A 4 13.26 -15.87 23.87
N ARG A 5 13.86 -16.92 24.43
CA ARG A 5 13.78 -17.20 25.85
C ARG A 5 14.43 -16.11 26.72
N ASP A 6 15.49 -15.46 26.21
CA ASP A 6 16.21 -14.42 26.95
C ASP A 6 15.56 -13.04 26.82
N ARG A 7 14.72 -12.83 25.79
CA ARG A 7 13.94 -11.59 25.62
C ARG A 7 12.59 -11.61 26.34
N SER A 8 12.17 -12.75 26.84
CA SER A 8 10.94 -12.88 27.65
C SER A 8 11.04 -12.21 29.03
N ALA A 9 12.18 -11.63 29.37
CA ALA A 9 12.36 -10.79 30.55
C ALA A 9 11.75 -9.38 30.41
N SER A 10 11.33 -8.97 29.21
CA SER A 10 10.60 -7.74 29.01
C SER A 10 9.18 -7.89 29.58
N HIS A 11 8.87 -7.12 30.60
CA HIS A 11 7.54 -7.04 31.19
C HIS A 11 6.54 -6.27 30.30
N ASN A 12 7.02 -5.72 29.18
CA ASN A 12 6.18 -4.97 28.26
C ASN A 12 5.39 -5.91 27.35
N LYS A 13 4.07 -5.87 27.47
CA LYS A 13 3.16 -6.71 26.71
C LYS A 13 2.73 -6.10 25.37
N ASN A 14 3.23 -4.91 25.02
CA ASN A 14 2.84 -4.14 23.83
C ASN A 14 4.01 -3.85 22.88
N GLU A 15 5.07 -4.63 22.94
CA GLU A 15 6.26 -4.45 22.08
C GLU A 15 5.99 -4.86 20.65
N ILE A 16 6.78 -4.26 19.75
CA ILE A 16 6.85 -4.67 18.34
C ILE A 16 8.16 -5.43 18.15
N ILE A 17 8.07 -6.65 17.68
CA ILE A 17 9.20 -7.52 17.42
C ILE A 17 9.45 -7.52 15.91
N LEU A 18 10.66 -7.14 15.50
CA LEU A 18 11.09 -7.12 14.11
C LEU A 18 12.12 -8.23 13.87
N ASP A 19 11.89 -9.03 12.82
CA ASP A 19 12.79 -10.10 12.39
C ASP A 19 13.02 -9.97 10.88
N PHE A 20 14.24 -9.57 10.50
CA PHE A 20 14.62 -9.36 9.10
C PHE A 20 14.90 -10.65 8.31
N PHE A 21 15.04 -11.78 9.00
CA PHE A 21 15.31 -13.08 8.41
C PHE A 21 14.36 -14.11 9.00
N ALA A 22 13.07 -13.91 8.77
CA ALA A 22 12.00 -14.64 9.44
C ALA A 22 12.08 -16.16 9.23
N GLY A 23 12.67 -16.60 8.13
CA GLY A 23 12.82 -18.00 7.81
C GLY A 23 11.48 -18.72 7.85
N SER A 24 11.36 -19.74 8.67
CA SER A 24 10.11 -20.46 8.84
C SER A 24 9.06 -19.74 9.73
N GLY A 25 9.30 -18.49 10.15
CA GLY A 25 8.36 -17.70 10.97
C GLY A 25 8.34 -18.06 12.46
N THR A 26 9.46 -18.57 12.98
CA THR A 26 9.54 -18.98 14.39
C THR A 26 9.35 -17.81 15.35
N SER A 27 9.86 -16.64 15.02
CA SER A 27 9.71 -15.41 15.82
C SER A 27 8.24 -14.99 15.94
N GLY A 28 7.50 -14.95 14.82
CA GLY A 28 6.06 -14.65 14.84
C GLY A 28 5.24 -15.69 15.62
N HIS A 29 5.54 -16.98 15.44
CA HIS A 29 4.93 -18.07 16.22
C HIS A 29 5.13 -17.84 17.72
N SER A 30 6.35 -17.52 18.14
CA SER A 30 6.65 -17.31 19.56
C SER A 30 5.94 -16.11 20.15
N VAL A 31 5.76 -15.02 19.37
CA VAL A 31 4.99 -13.84 19.79
C VAL A 31 3.52 -14.20 20.01
N ILE A 32 2.93 -14.97 19.08
CA ILE A 32 1.55 -15.42 19.21
C ILE A 32 1.36 -16.28 20.48
N GLU A 33 2.28 -17.22 20.73
CA GLU A 33 2.23 -18.07 21.92
C GLU A 33 2.43 -17.28 23.22
N LEU A 34 3.32 -16.27 23.23
CA LEU A 34 3.49 -15.40 24.40
C LEU A 34 2.23 -14.59 24.68
N ASN A 35 1.60 -14.01 23.65
CA ASN A 35 0.37 -13.26 23.80
C ASN A 35 -0.78 -14.15 24.33
N ARG A 36 -0.87 -15.39 23.88
CA ARG A 36 -1.84 -16.37 24.44
C ARG A 36 -1.58 -16.63 25.90
N LYS A 37 -0.31 -16.81 26.28
CA LYS A 37 0.09 -17.19 27.63
C LYS A 37 -0.15 -16.10 28.68
N ASP A 38 0.08 -14.84 28.30
CA ASP A 38 0.06 -13.72 29.24
C ASP A 38 -0.97 -12.62 28.91
N ALA A 39 -1.86 -12.90 27.95
CA ALA A 39 -2.84 -11.95 27.42
C ALA A 39 -2.19 -10.63 26.94
N GLY A 40 -1.00 -10.72 26.34
CA GLY A 40 -0.29 -9.59 25.75
C GLY A 40 -0.85 -9.18 24.39
N SER A 41 -0.45 -7.99 23.94
CA SER A 41 -0.80 -7.42 22.61
C SER A 41 0.45 -7.08 21.79
N ARG A 42 1.52 -7.87 21.96
CA ARG A 42 2.75 -7.71 21.18
C ARG A 42 2.45 -7.90 19.70
N LYS A 43 3.11 -7.11 18.90
CA LYS A 43 3.04 -7.17 17.44
C LYS A 43 4.35 -7.72 16.88
N TYR A 44 4.33 -8.18 15.65
CA TYR A 44 5.55 -8.60 14.96
C TYR A 44 5.55 -8.12 13.52
N ILE A 45 6.73 -7.86 13.01
CA ILE A 45 7.04 -7.57 11.61
C ILE A 45 8.06 -8.59 11.18
N LEU A 46 7.73 -9.39 10.17
CA LEU A 46 8.61 -10.42 9.64
C LEU A 46 8.96 -10.07 8.20
N VAL A 47 10.25 -10.07 7.89
CA VAL A 47 10.76 -9.85 6.55
C VAL A 47 11.42 -11.15 6.08
N GLU A 48 11.07 -11.61 4.89
CA GLU A 48 11.64 -12.81 4.29
C GLU A 48 11.67 -12.66 2.77
N GLN A 49 12.85 -12.84 2.19
CA GLN A 49 13.08 -12.73 0.76
C GLN A 49 12.86 -14.07 0.02
N GLY A 50 12.99 -15.20 0.74
CA GLY A 50 12.90 -16.52 0.15
C GLY A 50 11.48 -16.84 -0.35
N GLU A 51 11.39 -17.52 -1.49
CA GLU A 51 10.12 -17.95 -2.08
C GLU A 51 9.26 -18.81 -1.13
N TYR A 52 9.90 -19.48 -0.20
CA TYR A 52 9.21 -20.28 0.82
C TYR A 52 8.45 -19.43 1.85
N ALA A 53 8.59 -18.10 1.84
CA ALA A 53 7.85 -17.19 2.73
C ALA A 53 6.34 -17.45 2.67
N GLN A 54 5.77 -17.64 1.49
CA GLN A 54 4.34 -17.92 1.34
C GLN A 54 3.97 -19.35 1.77
N ASN A 55 4.76 -20.33 1.37
CA ASN A 55 4.43 -21.74 1.54
C ASN A 55 4.77 -22.27 2.95
N VAL A 56 5.81 -21.75 3.57
CA VAL A 56 6.29 -22.20 4.88
C VAL A 56 5.94 -21.20 5.97
N THR A 57 6.45 -19.97 5.87
CA THR A 57 6.31 -18.93 6.91
C THR A 57 4.83 -18.57 7.15
N LEU A 58 4.14 -18.17 6.09
CA LEU A 58 2.74 -17.79 6.16
C LEU A 58 1.83 -18.96 6.56
N SER A 59 2.09 -20.16 6.03
CA SER A 59 1.35 -21.37 6.38
C SER A 59 1.50 -21.73 7.87
N ARG A 60 2.71 -21.59 8.42
CA ARG A 60 2.95 -21.79 9.84
C ARG A 60 2.18 -20.78 10.69
N LEU A 61 2.27 -19.49 10.37
CA LEU A 61 1.57 -18.45 11.12
C LEU A 61 0.06 -18.67 11.11
N ARG A 62 -0.53 -18.95 9.95
CA ARG A 62 -1.96 -19.25 9.83
C ARG A 62 -2.38 -20.43 10.71
N LYS A 63 -1.59 -21.49 10.74
CA LYS A 63 -1.85 -22.66 11.60
C LYS A 63 -1.81 -22.28 13.07
N VAL A 64 -0.77 -21.56 13.49
CA VAL A 64 -0.63 -21.13 14.90
C VAL A 64 -1.75 -20.19 15.31
N ILE A 65 -2.15 -19.26 14.45
CA ILE A 65 -3.27 -18.34 14.70
C ILE A 65 -4.57 -19.14 14.89
N PHE A 66 -4.81 -20.14 14.03
CA PHE A 66 -6.05 -20.92 14.04
C PHE A 66 -6.17 -21.84 15.26
N SER A 67 -5.10 -22.51 15.66
CA SER A 67 -5.11 -23.41 16.84
C SER A 67 -3.71 -23.56 17.43
N SER A 68 -3.63 -23.72 18.74
CA SER A 68 -2.37 -24.05 19.43
C SER A 68 -2.05 -25.55 19.37
N ASN A 69 -3.02 -26.39 19.02
CA ASN A 69 -2.88 -27.85 19.11
C ASN A 69 -3.16 -28.51 17.75
N TRP A 70 -2.11 -29.09 17.15
CA TRP A 70 -2.16 -29.74 15.85
C TRP A 70 -1.64 -31.17 15.93
N LYS A 71 -2.35 -32.11 15.30
CA LYS A 71 -1.92 -33.49 15.14
C LYS A 71 -2.20 -33.95 13.71
N ASP A 72 -1.22 -34.54 13.05
CA ASP A 72 -1.30 -35.08 11.69
C ASP A 72 -1.89 -34.08 10.66
N GLY A 73 -1.51 -32.78 10.79
CA GLY A 73 -2.00 -31.72 9.92
C GLY A 73 -3.43 -31.23 10.20
N LYS A 74 -4.10 -31.76 11.23
CA LYS A 74 -5.45 -31.36 11.66
C LYS A 74 -5.41 -30.60 12.96
N ALA A 75 -6.19 -29.53 13.05
CA ALA A 75 -6.39 -28.84 14.33
C ALA A 75 -7.21 -29.74 15.27
N MET A 76 -6.71 -29.97 16.45
CA MET A 76 -7.39 -30.80 17.45
C MET A 76 -8.44 -30.01 18.23
N ASP A 77 -8.29 -28.70 18.27
CA ASP A 77 -9.17 -27.79 19.00
C ASP A 77 -9.18 -26.43 18.32
N SER A 78 -10.36 -25.99 17.88
CA SER A 78 -10.57 -24.68 17.27
C SER A 78 -10.81 -23.55 18.27
N THR A 79 -11.04 -23.89 19.55
CA THR A 79 -11.29 -22.89 20.60
C THR A 79 -10.02 -22.21 21.08
N THR A 80 -8.85 -22.78 20.77
CA THR A 80 -7.52 -22.24 21.14
C THR A 80 -6.96 -21.22 20.12
N GLY A 81 -7.74 -20.85 19.13
CA GLY A 81 -7.40 -19.80 18.18
C GLY A 81 -7.14 -18.45 18.85
N SER A 82 -6.34 -17.60 18.23
CA SER A 82 -6.15 -16.21 18.68
C SER A 82 -6.85 -15.24 17.76
N SER A 83 -7.51 -14.22 18.33
CA SER A 83 -7.99 -13.08 17.54
C SER A 83 -6.78 -12.34 16.98
N HIS A 84 -6.64 -12.34 15.65
CA HIS A 84 -5.43 -11.89 14.99
C HIS A 84 -5.72 -11.29 13.62
N ILE A 85 -5.03 -10.20 13.29
CA ILE A 85 -4.99 -9.64 11.94
C ILE A 85 -3.58 -9.87 11.40
N LEU A 86 -3.48 -10.58 10.29
CA LEU A 86 -2.22 -10.83 9.59
C LEU A 86 -2.23 -10.10 8.25
N LYS A 87 -1.41 -9.06 8.13
CA LYS A 87 -1.18 -8.35 6.88
C LYS A 87 0.02 -8.97 6.18
N VAL A 88 -0.15 -9.35 4.93
CA VAL A 88 0.90 -9.90 4.07
C VAL A 88 1.13 -8.92 2.92
N MET A 89 2.35 -8.43 2.81
CA MET A 89 2.77 -7.54 1.74
C MET A 89 3.81 -8.24 0.89
N LYS A 90 3.70 -8.17 -0.41
CA LYS A 90 4.72 -8.58 -1.36
C LYS A 90 5.22 -7.31 -2.04
N ILE A 91 6.52 -7.09 -1.97
CA ILE A 91 7.19 -5.96 -2.61
C ILE A 91 7.82 -6.49 -3.90
N GLU A 92 7.59 -5.80 -5.00
CA GLU A 92 8.19 -6.10 -6.28
C GLU A 92 9.68 -5.79 -6.23
N SER A 93 10.47 -6.57 -6.99
CA SER A 93 11.89 -6.30 -7.13
C SER A 93 12.13 -5.11 -8.06
N TYR A 94 13.30 -4.47 -7.93
CA TYR A 94 13.71 -3.43 -8.88
C TYR A 94 13.80 -3.95 -10.33
N GLU A 95 14.19 -5.21 -10.51
CA GLU A 95 14.22 -5.87 -11.81
C GLU A 95 12.82 -6.03 -12.42
N ASP A 96 11.81 -6.35 -11.62
CA ASP A 96 10.42 -6.43 -12.08
C ASP A 96 9.93 -5.07 -12.58
N VAL A 97 10.31 -4.00 -11.87
CA VAL A 97 10.00 -2.62 -12.26
C VAL A 97 10.65 -2.30 -13.61
N LEU A 98 11.93 -2.61 -13.79
CA LEU A 98 12.64 -2.40 -15.05
C LEU A 98 12.06 -3.22 -16.21
N ASN A 99 11.69 -4.47 -15.99
CA ASN A 99 11.09 -5.34 -17.00
C ASN A 99 9.70 -4.87 -17.43
N SER A 100 9.03 -4.10 -16.59
CA SER A 100 7.72 -3.53 -16.89
C SER A 100 7.79 -2.23 -17.71
N LEU A 101 8.99 -1.65 -17.87
CA LEU A 101 9.18 -0.46 -18.69
C LEU A 101 8.99 -0.79 -20.16
N ARG A 102 7.99 -0.20 -20.79
CA ARG A 102 7.79 -0.27 -22.24
C ARG A 102 8.26 1.02 -22.86
N PHE A 103 9.40 0.96 -23.54
CA PHE A 103 9.91 2.09 -24.27
C PHE A 103 9.17 2.21 -25.60
N GLU A 104 8.34 3.24 -25.77
CA GLU A 104 7.89 3.66 -27.08
C GLU A 104 9.10 4.29 -27.79
N GLN A 105 9.62 3.60 -28.81
CA GLN A 105 10.69 4.15 -29.65
C GLN A 105 10.16 5.37 -30.37
N GLN A 106 10.43 6.55 -29.86
CA GLN A 106 10.23 7.78 -30.61
C GLN A 106 11.25 7.78 -31.76
N LYS A 107 10.74 7.71 -32.96
CA LYS A 107 11.51 7.67 -34.20
C LYS A 107 12.50 8.85 -34.35
N GLU A 108 12.19 9.98 -33.70
CA GLU A 108 12.98 11.22 -33.74
C GLU A 108 14.29 11.15 -32.95
N ILE A 109 14.41 10.26 -31.99
CA ILE A 109 15.61 10.11 -31.15
C ILE A 109 16.70 9.33 -31.93
N LYS A 110 16.31 8.43 -32.81
CA LYS A 110 17.24 7.60 -33.57
C LYS A 110 18.11 8.43 -34.51
N ASP A 111 17.54 9.43 -35.15
CA ASP A 111 18.25 10.31 -36.09
C ASP A 111 19.27 11.23 -35.40
N LEU A 112 19.09 11.52 -34.12
CA LEU A 112 20.00 12.37 -33.34
C LEU A 112 21.28 11.61 -32.90
N PHE A 113 21.20 10.29 -32.72
CA PHE A 113 22.29 9.45 -32.21
C PHE A 113 23.14 8.80 -33.28
N ASP A 114 22.76 8.86 -34.58
CA ASP A 114 23.56 8.36 -35.69
C ASP A 114 24.90 9.11 -35.87
N THR A 115 25.09 10.24 -35.17
CA THR A 115 26.29 11.05 -35.19
C THR A 115 27.20 10.94 -33.97
N VAL A 116 26.79 10.19 -32.94
CA VAL A 116 27.52 10.07 -31.65
C VAL A 116 28.02 8.64 -31.45
N ASN A 117 29.18 8.51 -30.78
CA ASN A 117 29.79 7.20 -30.50
C ASN A 117 28.79 6.28 -29.73
N GLU A 118 28.54 5.09 -30.27
CA GLU A 118 27.47 4.17 -29.91
C GLU A 118 27.46 3.81 -28.39
N SER A 119 28.62 3.75 -27.74
CA SER A 119 28.73 3.46 -26.29
C SER A 119 28.25 4.63 -25.43
N VAL A 120 28.57 5.87 -25.81
CA VAL A 120 28.19 7.10 -25.07
C VAL A 120 26.71 7.41 -25.32
N ALA A 121 26.24 7.16 -26.52
CA ALA A 121 24.83 7.32 -26.88
C ALA A 121 23.94 6.34 -26.09
N ASN A 122 24.36 5.08 -25.97
CA ASN A 122 23.63 4.07 -25.21
C ASN A 122 23.61 4.37 -23.70
N GLU A 123 24.74 4.81 -23.12
CA GLU A 123 24.80 5.16 -21.71
C GLU A 123 23.94 6.39 -21.39
N TYR A 124 23.98 7.42 -22.26
CA TYR A 124 23.15 8.60 -22.12
C TYR A 124 21.67 8.29 -22.33
N LEU A 125 21.34 7.46 -23.33
CA LEU A 125 19.99 7.02 -23.61
C LEU A 125 19.40 6.24 -22.44
N ILE A 126 20.14 5.30 -21.89
CA ILE A 126 19.74 4.49 -20.72
C ILE A 126 19.53 5.41 -19.51
N LYS A 127 20.44 6.35 -19.25
CA LYS A 127 20.34 7.28 -18.14
C LYS A 127 19.17 8.25 -18.31
N TYR A 128 18.98 8.81 -19.48
CA TYR A 128 17.86 9.71 -19.81
C TYR A 128 16.52 8.98 -19.75
N MET A 129 16.44 7.77 -20.30
CA MET A 129 15.23 6.95 -20.23
C MET A 129 14.90 6.53 -18.81
N LEU A 130 15.91 6.14 -18.01
CA LEU A 130 15.70 5.80 -16.60
C LEU A 130 15.25 7.01 -15.76
N GLU A 131 15.79 8.21 -16.00
CA GLU A 131 15.46 9.39 -15.22
C GLU A 131 14.16 10.10 -15.66
N THR A 132 13.85 10.12 -16.93
CA THR A 132 12.77 10.96 -17.47
C THR A 132 11.56 10.17 -17.93
N GLU A 133 11.74 9.09 -18.69
CA GLU A 133 10.64 8.31 -19.23
C GLU A 133 10.17 7.22 -18.27
N SER A 134 11.04 6.72 -17.37
CA SER A 134 10.62 5.74 -16.36
C SER A 134 9.56 6.31 -15.41
N LYS A 135 9.68 7.59 -15.06
CA LYS A 135 8.70 8.28 -14.21
C LYS A 135 7.31 8.34 -14.85
N GLY A 136 7.24 8.46 -16.17
CA GLY A 136 5.98 8.52 -16.91
C GLY A 136 5.47 7.18 -17.42
N SER A 137 6.35 6.19 -17.62
CA SER A 137 5.97 4.89 -18.18
C SER A 137 5.59 3.84 -17.15
N LEU A 138 6.16 3.91 -15.93
CA LEU A 138 5.81 2.99 -14.83
C LEU A 138 4.39 3.21 -14.34
N LEU A 139 4.01 4.46 -14.17
CA LEU A 139 2.70 4.82 -13.66
C LEU A 139 2.25 6.13 -14.32
N SER A 140 1.44 6.02 -15.35
CA SER A 140 0.86 7.19 -15.99
C SER A 140 -0.37 7.69 -15.24
N THR A 141 -0.72 8.97 -15.42
CA THR A 141 -1.93 9.55 -14.84
C THR A 141 -3.21 8.82 -15.29
N ASP A 142 -3.20 8.16 -16.44
CA ASP A 142 -4.32 7.35 -16.92
C ASP A 142 -4.55 6.09 -16.08
N ASN A 143 -3.51 5.52 -15.48
CA ASN A 143 -3.65 4.37 -14.58
C ASN A 143 -4.44 4.71 -13.32
N PHE A 144 -4.36 5.95 -12.86
CA PHE A 144 -5.13 6.40 -11.70
C PHE A 144 -6.62 6.57 -11.98
N LYS A 145 -7.04 6.65 -13.24
CA LYS A 145 -8.47 6.65 -13.61
C LYS A 145 -9.14 5.30 -13.32
N LYS A 146 -8.35 4.21 -13.37
CA LYS A 146 -8.79 2.82 -13.08
C LYS A 146 -7.85 2.15 -12.07
N PRO A 147 -7.75 2.66 -10.86
CA PRO A 147 -6.71 2.29 -9.90
C PRO A 147 -6.75 0.82 -9.46
N PHE A 148 -7.90 0.17 -9.62
CA PHE A 148 -8.07 -1.24 -9.21
C PHE A 148 -7.63 -2.24 -10.28
N ASN A 149 -7.24 -1.77 -11.46
CA ASN A 149 -6.84 -2.60 -12.61
C ASN A 149 -5.40 -2.32 -13.04
N TYR A 150 -4.58 -1.73 -12.17
CA TYR A 150 -3.17 -1.50 -12.47
C TYR A 150 -2.39 -2.81 -12.36
N GLU A 151 -1.67 -3.16 -13.42
CA GLU A 151 -0.94 -4.41 -13.54
C GLU A 151 0.51 -4.16 -13.94
N MET A 152 1.42 -4.99 -13.41
CA MET A 152 2.83 -5.04 -13.79
C MET A 152 3.24 -6.47 -14.16
N ASP A 153 4.28 -6.58 -14.98
CA ASP A 153 4.90 -7.85 -15.33
C ASP A 153 5.92 -8.22 -14.25
N ILE A 154 5.58 -9.22 -13.43
CA ILE A 154 6.38 -9.66 -12.27
C ILE A 154 7.13 -10.93 -12.64
N ALA A 155 8.45 -11.00 -12.39
CA ALA A 155 9.27 -12.18 -12.63
C ALA A 155 8.76 -13.37 -11.80
N THR A 156 8.60 -14.52 -12.45
CA THR A 156 8.13 -15.76 -11.83
C THR A 156 9.27 -16.73 -11.54
N ASP A 157 10.36 -16.59 -12.27
CA ASP A 157 11.57 -17.42 -12.09
C ASP A 157 12.84 -16.65 -12.46
N SER A 158 13.99 -17.25 -12.17
CA SER A 158 15.31 -16.72 -12.52
C SER A 158 15.64 -16.80 -14.03
N ALA A 159 14.78 -17.40 -14.84
CA ALA A 159 14.98 -17.56 -16.29
C ALA A 159 14.34 -16.40 -17.09
N GLY A 160 13.76 -15.42 -16.41
CA GLY A 160 13.18 -14.22 -17.02
C GLY A 160 11.73 -14.38 -17.51
N ALA A 161 11.03 -15.46 -17.11
CA ALA A 161 9.60 -15.56 -17.33
C ALA A 161 8.86 -14.56 -16.44
N THR A 162 7.93 -13.81 -17.02
CA THR A 162 7.11 -12.83 -16.30
C THR A 162 5.65 -13.23 -16.32
N GLU A 163 4.95 -12.91 -15.24
CA GLU A 163 3.50 -13.03 -15.12
C GLU A 163 2.89 -11.68 -14.81
N ARG A 164 1.83 -11.33 -15.51
CA ARG A 164 1.13 -10.07 -15.28
C ARG A 164 0.31 -10.16 -14.01
N LYS A 165 0.58 -9.26 -13.04
CA LYS A 165 -0.07 -9.23 -11.74
C LYS A 165 -0.64 -7.86 -11.43
N ASN A 166 -1.80 -7.86 -10.79
CA ASN A 166 -2.42 -6.64 -10.29
C ASN A 166 -1.64 -6.09 -9.10
N ILE A 167 -1.36 -4.78 -9.12
CA ILE A 167 -0.65 -4.04 -8.08
C ILE A 167 -1.66 -3.22 -7.29
N ASP A 168 -1.59 -3.30 -5.98
CA ASP A 168 -2.48 -2.56 -5.07
C ASP A 168 -1.99 -1.12 -4.87
N LEU A 169 -2.49 -0.21 -5.73
CA LEU A 169 -2.19 1.22 -5.63
C LEU A 169 -2.71 1.84 -4.33
N VAL A 170 -3.84 1.34 -3.81
CA VAL A 170 -4.43 1.84 -2.56
C VAL A 170 -3.49 1.63 -1.40
N GLU A 171 -3.00 0.38 -1.25
CA GLU A 171 -2.08 0.06 -0.17
C GLU A 171 -0.71 0.72 -0.37
N THR A 172 -0.22 0.79 -1.62
CA THR A 172 1.03 1.48 -1.93
C THR A 172 0.97 2.94 -1.51
N PHE A 173 -0.13 3.65 -1.81
CA PHE A 173 -0.28 5.05 -1.41
C PHE A 173 -0.38 5.21 0.11
N ASN A 174 -1.13 4.36 0.79
CA ASN A 174 -1.20 4.36 2.26
C ASN A 174 0.20 4.25 2.89
N TYR A 175 1.04 3.40 2.29
CA TYR A 175 2.43 3.22 2.74
C TYR A 175 3.28 4.47 2.46
N LEU A 176 3.21 5.02 1.24
CA LEU A 176 4.02 6.17 0.82
C LEU A 176 3.78 7.41 1.69
N ILE A 177 2.52 7.71 2.02
CA ILE A 177 2.18 8.84 2.89
C ILE A 177 2.32 8.53 4.39
N GLY A 178 2.69 7.29 4.75
CA GLY A 178 2.81 6.86 6.15
C GLY A 178 1.49 6.84 6.91
N LEU A 179 0.37 6.54 6.24
CA LEU A 179 -0.95 6.60 6.85
C LEU A 179 -1.14 5.54 7.94
N HIS A 180 -1.45 5.99 9.15
CA HIS A 180 -1.97 5.12 10.20
C HIS A 180 -3.44 4.81 9.91
N VAL A 181 -3.69 3.73 9.17
CA VAL A 181 -5.03 3.33 8.74
C VAL A 181 -5.91 2.99 9.92
N LYS A 182 -7.10 3.59 9.99
CA LYS A 182 -8.13 3.36 11.01
C LYS A 182 -9.25 2.48 10.48
N SER A 183 -9.71 2.73 9.27
CA SER A 183 -10.75 1.94 8.61
C SER A 183 -10.57 1.91 7.10
N ILE A 184 -10.97 0.80 6.49
CA ILE A 184 -11.02 0.63 5.03
C ILE A 184 -12.40 0.10 4.68
N GLU A 185 -13.07 0.79 3.76
CA GLU A 185 -14.29 0.33 3.11
C GLU A 185 -13.99 0.13 1.63
N SER A 186 -14.08 -1.11 1.17
CA SER A 186 -13.80 -1.48 -0.22
C SER A 186 -15.06 -2.00 -0.90
N ASN A 187 -15.44 -1.36 -2.01
CA ASN A 187 -16.50 -1.83 -2.88
C ASN A 187 -16.09 -1.64 -4.35
N ILE A 188 -15.21 -2.52 -4.81
CA ILE A 188 -14.64 -2.48 -6.16
C ILE A 188 -15.72 -2.67 -7.24
N GLU A 189 -16.77 -3.43 -6.95
CA GLU A 189 -17.89 -3.61 -7.89
C GLU A 189 -18.60 -2.28 -8.16
N ARG A 190 -18.78 -1.47 -7.13
CA ARG A 190 -19.32 -0.11 -7.23
C ARG A 190 -18.27 0.92 -7.64
N GLY A 191 -17.01 0.53 -7.70
CA GLY A 191 -15.90 1.36 -8.20
C GLY A 191 -15.29 2.30 -7.16
N TYR A 192 -15.29 1.98 -5.86
CA TYR A 192 -14.62 2.81 -4.87
C TYR A 192 -13.93 2.01 -3.76
N VAL A 193 -12.88 2.63 -3.21
CA VAL A 193 -12.25 2.26 -1.94
C VAL A 193 -12.08 3.53 -1.12
N ARG A 194 -12.55 3.49 0.12
CA ARG A 194 -12.45 4.57 1.10
C ARG A 194 -11.52 4.14 2.21
N VAL A 195 -10.51 4.94 2.50
CA VAL A 195 -9.57 4.70 3.58
C VAL A 195 -9.58 5.90 4.51
N GLU A 196 -9.80 5.66 5.80
CA GLU A 196 -9.65 6.67 6.83
C GLU A 196 -8.44 6.36 7.68
N GLY A 197 -7.72 7.38 8.06
CA GLY A 197 -6.56 7.23 8.91
C GLY A 197 -6.05 8.55 9.45
N MET A 198 -4.85 8.51 9.96
CA MET A 198 -4.14 9.66 10.50
C MET A 198 -2.74 9.71 9.89
N LEU A 199 -2.34 10.85 9.36
CA LEU A 199 -0.97 11.07 8.89
C LEU A 199 0.00 11.16 10.07
N PRO A 200 1.30 10.97 9.84
CA PRO A 200 2.33 11.19 10.86
C PRO A 200 2.31 12.60 11.46
N THR A 201 1.81 13.58 10.70
CA THR A 201 1.59 14.98 11.14
C THR A 201 0.45 15.14 12.14
N GLY A 202 -0.36 14.08 12.34
CA GLY A 202 -1.55 14.13 13.19
C GLY A 202 -2.82 14.57 12.45
N GLU A 203 -2.78 14.83 11.16
CA GLU A 203 -3.94 15.22 10.35
C GLU A 203 -4.87 14.02 10.13
N ARG A 204 -6.16 14.18 10.46
CA ARG A 204 -7.20 13.19 10.15
C ARG A 204 -7.46 13.20 8.65
N THR A 205 -7.22 12.07 8.01
CA THR A 205 -7.15 11.97 6.56
C THR A 205 -8.19 10.98 6.02
N LEU A 206 -8.85 11.37 4.95
CA LEU A 206 -9.67 10.52 4.11
C LEU A 206 -9.00 10.34 2.76
N ILE A 207 -8.89 9.11 2.29
CA ILE A 207 -8.46 8.79 0.92
C ILE A 207 -9.64 8.16 0.21
N LEU A 208 -10.04 8.74 -0.90
CA LEU A 208 -11.11 8.23 -1.74
C LEU A 208 -10.55 7.83 -3.10
N TRP A 209 -10.42 6.53 -3.30
CA TRP A 209 -10.10 5.95 -4.58
C TRP A 209 -11.38 5.61 -5.34
N ARG A 210 -11.43 5.97 -6.62
CA ARG A 210 -12.59 5.67 -7.47
C ARG A 210 -12.15 5.22 -8.86
N ASP A 211 -12.94 4.33 -9.43
CA ASP A 211 -12.95 4.09 -10.87
C ASP A 211 -13.67 5.27 -11.53
N CYS A 212 -12.93 6.13 -12.22
CA CYS A 212 -13.46 7.37 -12.78
C CYS A 212 -14.49 7.14 -13.90
N ASP A 213 -14.49 5.95 -14.52
CA ASP A 213 -15.50 5.58 -15.52
C ASP A 213 -16.83 5.20 -14.87
N LYS A 214 -16.80 4.67 -13.64
CA LYS A 214 -18.00 4.29 -12.88
C LYS A 214 -18.52 5.42 -12.01
N ILE A 215 -17.63 6.19 -11.42
CA ILE A 215 -17.96 7.29 -10.50
C ILE A 215 -17.47 8.60 -11.10
N GLY A 216 -18.32 9.21 -11.90
CA GLY A 216 -18.14 10.56 -12.43
C GLY A 216 -18.47 11.64 -11.39
N TYR A 217 -18.61 12.88 -11.85
CA TYR A 217 -18.85 14.03 -10.95
C TYR A 217 -20.17 13.95 -10.19
N GLU A 218 -21.25 13.48 -10.82
CA GLU A 218 -22.56 13.39 -10.19
C GLU A 218 -22.59 12.32 -9.08
N GLU A 219 -22.04 11.15 -9.37
CA GLU A 219 -21.94 10.06 -8.41
C GLU A 219 -21.01 10.43 -7.26
N LEU A 220 -19.94 11.18 -7.55
CA LEU A 220 -19.02 11.69 -6.53
C LEU A 220 -19.71 12.66 -5.57
N ASN A 221 -20.55 13.55 -6.09
CA ASN A 221 -21.34 14.47 -5.26
C ASN A 221 -22.39 13.72 -4.41
N LYS A 222 -23.05 12.69 -4.98
CA LYS A 222 -23.94 11.81 -4.22
C LYS A 222 -23.20 11.07 -3.12
N TYR A 223 -21.97 10.63 -3.41
CA TYR A 223 -21.08 10.01 -2.42
C TYR A 223 -20.74 10.98 -1.29
N ALA A 224 -20.30 12.20 -1.63
CA ALA A 224 -19.96 13.23 -0.65
C ALA A 224 -21.13 13.54 0.30
N ASN A 225 -22.34 13.65 -0.24
CA ASN A 225 -23.56 13.87 0.54
C ASN A 225 -23.92 12.66 1.40
N ARG A 226 -23.80 11.43 0.86
CA ARG A 226 -24.11 10.20 1.60
C ARG A 226 -23.21 9.98 2.82
N PHE A 227 -21.95 10.38 2.72
CA PHE A 227 -20.97 10.22 3.79
C PHE A 227 -20.77 11.49 4.60
N ASP A 228 -21.66 12.48 4.42
CA ASP A 228 -21.65 13.74 5.15
C ASP A 228 -20.24 14.37 5.24
N LEU A 229 -19.54 14.43 4.09
CA LEU A 229 -18.16 14.92 4.05
C LEU A 229 -18.02 16.37 4.54
N TYR A 230 -19.10 17.10 4.55
CA TYR A 230 -19.16 18.50 4.98
C TYR A 230 -19.82 18.70 6.35
N ALA A 231 -20.18 17.60 7.03
CA ALA A 231 -20.77 17.68 8.36
C ALA A 231 -19.74 18.11 9.41
N LYS A 232 -20.18 18.89 10.38
CA LYS A 232 -19.36 19.40 11.48
C LYS A 232 -18.63 18.28 12.24
N GLU A 233 -19.27 17.12 12.37
CA GLU A 233 -18.80 15.96 13.13
C GLU A 233 -17.82 15.07 12.33
N ASN A 234 -17.82 15.17 10.99
CA ASN A 234 -17.00 14.37 10.09
C ASN A 234 -15.83 15.14 9.49
N THR A 235 -15.25 16.08 10.24
CA THR A 235 -14.17 16.93 9.73
C THR A 235 -12.90 16.11 9.51
N PHE A 236 -12.51 16.00 8.24
CA PHE A 236 -11.18 15.59 7.84
C PHE A 236 -10.33 16.86 7.66
N ASP A 237 -9.06 16.77 8.03
CA ASP A 237 -8.10 17.85 7.79
C ASP A 237 -7.65 17.86 6.34
N VAL A 238 -7.53 16.65 5.75
CA VAL A 238 -7.11 16.45 4.36
C VAL A 238 -7.95 15.33 3.73
N ILE A 239 -8.37 15.55 2.48
CA ILE A 239 -8.95 14.53 1.63
C ILE A 239 -8.06 14.33 0.42
N TYR A 240 -7.66 13.09 0.15
CA TYR A 240 -7.02 12.69 -1.09
C TYR A 240 -8.03 12.02 -2.01
N ILE A 241 -8.01 12.38 -3.29
CA ILE A 241 -8.90 11.82 -4.30
C ILE A 241 -8.15 11.66 -5.62
N ASN A 242 -8.41 10.56 -6.33
CA ASN A 242 -7.86 10.34 -7.67
C ASN A 242 -8.75 10.94 -8.76
N GLY A 243 -8.12 11.38 -9.83
CA GLY A 243 -8.77 12.02 -10.97
C GLY A 243 -9.35 13.39 -10.66
N ASP A 244 -9.88 14.04 -11.69
CA ASP A 244 -10.50 15.35 -11.56
C ASP A 244 -11.77 15.29 -10.72
N HIS A 245 -12.01 16.30 -9.90
CA HIS A 245 -13.18 16.39 -9.03
C HIS A 245 -13.79 17.79 -9.06
N ASN A 246 -15.08 17.87 -8.71
CA ASN A 246 -15.84 19.09 -8.56
C ASN A 246 -16.34 19.31 -7.11
N LEU A 247 -15.71 18.64 -6.15
CA LEU A 247 -16.06 18.79 -4.74
C LEU A 247 -15.72 20.20 -4.25
N PRO A 248 -16.62 20.87 -3.54
CA PRO A 248 -16.35 22.19 -2.97
C PRO A 248 -15.26 22.11 -1.89
N THR A 249 -14.31 23.04 -1.98
CA THR A 249 -13.23 23.16 -0.99
C THR A 249 -13.57 24.12 0.14
N ALA A 250 -14.64 24.92 -0.03
CA ALA A 250 -15.15 25.81 0.99
C ALA A 250 -16.66 25.53 1.18
N PHE A 251 -17.09 25.43 2.42
CA PHE A 251 -18.48 25.18 2.78
C PHE A 251 -18.84 25.91 4.07
N THR A 252 -20.12 26.22 4.21
CA THR A 252 -20.66 26.93 5.37
C THR A 252 -21.19 25.92 6.37
N VAL A 253 -20.84 26.10 7.63
CA VAL A 253 -21.38 25.31 8.75
C VAL A 253 -22.09 26.26 9.70
N ASP A 254 -23.31 25.89 10.07
CA ASP A 254 -24.07 26.59 11.09
C ASP A 254 -23.47 26.29 12.47
N GLU A 255 -23.09 27.34 13.21
CA GLU A 255 -22.68 27.25 14.60
C GLU A 255 -23.64 28.11 15.48
N GLU A 256 -23.59 27.90 16.80
CA GLU A 256 -24.47 28.62 17.75
C GLU A 256 -24.36 30.14 17.65
N ASP A 257 -23.17 30.64 17.23
CA ASP A 257 -22.86 32.08 17.07
C ASP A 257 -22.99 32.61 15.63
N GLY A 258 -23.47 31.77 14.67
CA GLY A 258 -23.63 32.14 13.27
C GLY A 258 -23.01 31.19 12.27
N GLU A 259 -23.07 31.55 10.98
CA GLU A 259 -22.47 30.77 9.90
C GLU A 259 -20.95 30.97 9.84
N ILE A 260 -20.19 29.86 9.87
CA ILE A 260 -18.73 29.87 9.71
C ILE A 260 -18.37 29.18 8.40
N VAL A 261 -17.54 29.85 7.59
CA VAL A 261 -16.97 29.24 6.38
C VAL A 261 -15.76 28.40 6.77
N ARG A 262 -15.84 27.10 6.48
CA ARG A 262 -14.71 26.16 6.65
C ARG A 262 -14.09 25.83 5.32
N SER A 263 -12.77 25.63 5.32
CA SER A 263 -12.00 25.19 4.17
C SER A 263 -11.56 23.75 4.37
N LEU A 264 -11.76 22.94 3.34
CA LEU A 264 -11.35 21.55 3.29
C LEU A 264 -10.15 21.43 2.35
N LYS A 265 -9.05 20.86 2.80
CA LYS A 265 -7.91 20.57 1.94
C LYS A 265 -8.21 19.33 1.12
N ILE A 266 -8.51 19.51 -0.16
CA ILE A 266 -8.62 18.39 -1.10
C ILE A 266 -7.37 18.37 -1.96
N ARG A 267 -6.69 17.20 -2.00
CA ARG A 267 -5.47 16.97 -2.77
C ARG A 267 -5.69 15.86 -3.78
N GLN A 268 -5.10 16.00 -4.95
CA GLN A 268 -5.05 14.91 -5.92
C GLN A 268 -4.03 13.88 -5.50
N ILE A 269 -4.37 12.60 -5.68
CA ILE A 269 -3.49 11.47 -5.34
C ILE A 269 -2.30 11.43 -6.31
N GLU A 270 -2.52 11.66 -7.61
CA GLU A 270 -1.54 11.49 -8.67
C GLU A 270 -0.23 12.24 -8.41
N PRO A 271 -0.24 13.57 -8.23
CA PRO A 271 1.00 14.30 -8.02
C PRO A 271 1.70 13.91 -6.73
N GLU A 272 0.95 13.67 -5.66
CA GLU A 272 1.53 13.27 -4.37
C GLU A 272 2.16 11.87 -4.46
N PHE A 273 1.45 10.93 -5.10
CA PHE A 273 1.93 9.57 -5.30
C PHE A 273 3.24 9.55 -6.10
N LEU A 274 3.26 10.24 -7.25
CA LEU A 274 4.44 10.29 -8.11
C LEU A 274 5.61 10.98 -7.41
N ASN A 275 5.36 12.07 -6.69
CA ASN A 275 6.40 12.77 -5.93
C ASN A 275 7.04 11.90 -4.87
N LEU A 276 6.22 11.14 -4.12
CA LEU A 276 6.71 10.26 -3.06
C LEU A 276 7.38 9.00 -3.63
N MET A 277 6.85 8.45 -4.72
CA MET A 277 7.41 7.25 -5.35
C MET A 277 8.79 7.50 -5.96
N PHE A 278 9.03 8.69 -6.49
CA PHE A 278 10.26 9.09 -7.15
C PHE A 278 11.07 10.14 -6.35
N ALA A 279 10.77 10.30 -5.06
CA ALA A 279 11.57 11.14 -4.19
C ALA A 279 13.00 10.59 -4.14
N GLU A 280 13.98 11.39 -4.52
CA GLU A 280 15.37 11.07 -4.28
C GLU A 280 15.61 11.13 -2.77
N GLU A 281 16.22 10.10 -2.20
CA GLU A 281 16.71 10.15 -0.83
C GLU A 281 17.73 11.30 -0.72
N VAL A 282 17.41 12.31 0.07
CA VAL A 282 18.29 13.45 0.40
C VAL A 282 19.19 13.06 1.56
#